data_8a318f3b0a198c9650cd1384d510952a
#
_entry.id   8a318f3b0a198c9650cd1384d510952a
#
_cell.length_a   1.000
_cell.length_b   1.000
_cell.length_c   1.000
_cell.angle_alpha   90.00
_cell.angle_beta   90.00
_cell.angle_gamma   90.00
#
_symmetry.space_group_name_H-M   'P 1'
#
loop_
_entity.id
_entity.type
_entity.pdbx_description
1 polymer ?
#
loop_
_entity_poly.entity_id
_entity_poly.type
_entity_poly.pdbx_seq_one_letter_code
_entity_poly.pdbx_strand_id
1 'polypeptide(L)'
;MKKQWKVAVIGCGFFANAQYFPYISQETNAVCVAAVDIIEERAAEACEKYGIPNHYSSVYELIEKCDFDIAIDAASIQAHHEINTAVLSAGKHLMSQKPAAPTVAQLTEQIELAEKMGVKFVCVPIHPMRYDINIAKQIIADGAIGNAYYAKCNLTHGGPEYFQYRDADPSWFFEPGAGALVDMGVHGLQIVTSIFGAAKRIACMAKVTTPVRTVRSGAFDGKKIKADKIPDQYVITLDFGDKMAVVDTGFSEKATRSPQLEIFGDYGTVSFTEPYMKNPIPEVYIDAPDKGIRGWMKPMEWVNPPEKLISQCCGLRDLVRAIEGDCKPVLSPEHARHVLEIMCKIPEAIKSGNTIDLETTF
;
A
#
# COMPACT_ATOMS: atom_id res chain seq x y z
N MET A 1 -22.23 18.52 18.45
CA MET A 1 -22.25 17.62 17.28
C MET A 1 -20.80 17.37 16.87
N LYS A 2 -20.43 16.14 16.51
CA LYS A 2 -19.10 15.89 15.95
C LYS A 2 -18.97 16.60 14.61
N LYS A 3 -17.79 17.14 14.30
CA LYS A 3 -17.48 17.81 13.02
C LYS A 3 -17.74 16.82 11.87
N GLN A 4 -18.42 17.24 10.82
CA GLN A 4 -18.49 16.53 9.55
C GLN A 4 -17.32 16.96 8.68
N TRP A 5 -16.49 16.00 8.26
CA TRP A 5 -15.30 16.26 7.44
C TRP A 5 -15.69 16.39 5.96
N LYS A 6 -15.26 17.45 5.32
CA LYS A 6 -15.44 17.71 3.89
C LYS A 6 -14.26 17.12 3.13
N VAL A 7 -14.52 16.12 2.27
CA VAL A 7 -13.51 15.40 1.52
C VAL A 7 -13.61 15.74 0.03
N ALA A 8 -12.47 16.03 -0.59
CA ALA A 8 -12.33 16.11 -2.04
C ALA A 8 -11.53 14.89 -2.55
N VAL A 9 -11.95 14.29 -3.65
CA VAL A 9 -11.23 13.18 -4.30
C VAL A 9 -10.63 13.67 -5.61
N ILE A 10 -9.32 13.49 -5.78
CA ILE A 10 -8.55 13.89 -6.95
C ILE A 10 -8.11 12.65 -7.71
N GLY A 11 -8.56 12.53 -8.96
CA GLY A 11 -8.46 11.31 -9.77
C GLY A 11 -9.73 10.46 -9.67
N CYS A 12 -10.61 10.53 -10.69
CA CYS A 12 -11.89 9.82 -10.75
C CYS A 12 -11.82 8.51 -11.56
N GLY A 13 -10.63 7.89 -11.60
CA GLY A 13 -10.38 6.64 -12.31
C GLY A 13 -11.02 5.42 -11.64
N PHE A 14 -10.69 4.23 -12.18
CA PHE A 14 -11.18 2.95 -11.67
C PHE A 14 -10.99 2.80 -10.16
N PHE A 15 -9.82 3.15 -9.63
CA PHE A 15 -9.50 2.92 -8.23
C PHE A 15 -10.34 3.78 -7.29
N ALA A 16 -10.55 5.06 -7.61
CA ALA A 16 -11.41 5.95 -6.82
C ALA A 16 -12.87 5.46 -6.80
N ASN A 17 -13.38 5.00 -7.96
CA ASN A 17 -14.71 4.43 -8.09
C ASN A 17 -14.90 3.12 -7.31
N ALA A 18 -13.85 2.30 -7.21
CA ALA A 18 -13.91 1.00 -6.55
C ALA A 18 -13.61 1.08 -5.04
N GLN A 19 -12.80 2.04 -4.58
CA GLN A 19 -12.22 2.01 -3.24
C GLN A 19 -12.50 3.26 -2.39
N TYR A 20 -12.88 4.41 -2.98
CA TYR A 20 -13.06 5.66 -2.24
C TYR A 20 -14.49 6.16 -2.24
N PHE A 21 -15.03 6.56 -3.39
CA PHE A 21 -16.35 7.18 -3.45
C PHE A 21 -17.46 6.40 -2.72
N PRO A 22 -17.56 5.06 -2.83
CA PRO A 22 -18.62 4.30 -2.15
C PRO A 22 -18.47 4.24 -0.64
N TYR A 23 -17.27 4.55 -0.09
CA TYR A 23 -16.93 4.23 1.30
C TYR A 23 -16.65 5.45 2.19
N ILE A 24 -16.48 6.67 1.63
CA ILE A 24 -16.14 7.87 2.40
C ILE A 24 -17.06 8.06 3.63
N SER A 25 -18.37 8.00 3.42
CA SER A 25 -19.35 8.17 4.51
C SER A 25 -19.47 6.97 5.44
N GLN A 26 -18.95 5.80 5.04
CA GLN A 26 -18.96 4.58 5.85
C GLN A 26 -17.77 4.50 6.80
N GLU A 27 -16.64 5.09 6.42
CA GLU A 27 -15.38 5.01 7.18
C GLU A 27 -15.32 6.02 8.33
N THR A 28 -15.95 7.18 8.18
CA THR A 28 -15.97 8.22 9.21
C THR A 28 -17.13 9.20 8.97
N ASN A 29 -17.32 10.16 9.88
CA ASN A 29 -18.29 11.23 9.69
C ASN A 29 -17.79 12.24 8.63
N ALA A 30 -17.71 11.78 7.38
CA ALA A 30 -17.24 12.54 6.24
C ALA A 30 -18.26 12.55 5.09
N VAL A 31 -18.19 13.61 4.29
CA VAL A 31 -18.97 13.77 3.06
C VAL A 31 -18.04 14.16 1.93
N CYS A 32 -18.20 13.53 0.75
CA CYS A 32 -17.50 13.95 -0.45
C CYS A 32 -18.15 15.23 -0.99
N VAL A 33 -17.37 16.32 -1.06
CA VAL A 33 -17.84 17.64 -1.51
C VAL A 33 -17.35 18.02 -2.91
N ALA A 34 -16.33 17.34 -3.41
CA ALA A 34 -15.78 17.59 -4.74
C ALA A 34 -15.11 16.35 -5.34
N ALA A 35 -15.23 16.22 -6.66
CA ALA A 35 -14.48 15.29 -7.50
C ALA A 35 -13.62 16.07 -8.49
N VAL A 36 -12.37 15.63 -8.70
CA VAL A 36 -11.41 16.31 -9.59
C VAL A 36 -10.77 15.32 -10.54
N ASP A 37 -10.76 15.60 -11.83
CA ASP A 37 -10.03 14.83 -12.83
C ASP A 37 -9.61 15.74 -13.99
N ILE A 38 -8.42 15.54 -14.55
CA ILE A 38 -7.97 16.27 -15.74
C ILE A 38 -8.87 16.01 -16.97
N ILE A 39 -9.59 14.89 -16.94
CA ILE A 39 -10.67 14.58 -17.87
C ILE A 39 -11.98 14.95 -17.18
N GLU A 40 -12.46 16.15 -17.43
CA GLU A 40 -13.57 16.79 -16.71
C GLU A 40 -14.82 15.90 -16.71
N GLU A 41 -15.07 15.18 -17.81
CA GLU A 41 -16.20 14.25 -17.94
C GLU A 41 -16.20 13.17 -16.86
N ARG A 42 -15.02 12.65 -16.49
CA ARG A 42 -14.89 11.64 -15.39
C ARG A 42 -15.27 12.21 -14.04
N ALA A 43 -14.91 13.45 -13.78
CA ALA A 43 -15.28 14.12 -12.54
C ALA A 43 -16.79 14.41 -12.50
N ALA A 44 -17.37 14.85 -13.62
CA ALA A 44 -18.82 15.08 -13.75
C ALA A 44 -19.62 13.77 -13.59
N GLU A 45 -19.19 12.67 -14.23
CA GLU A 45 -19.79 11.34 -14.07
C GLU A 45 -19.73 10.84 -12.60
N ALA A 46 -18.62 11.06 -11.92
CA ALA A 46 -18.50 10.73 -10.50
C ALA A 46 -19.48 11.55 -9.65
N CYS A 47 -19.63 12.85 -9.94
CA CYS A 47 -20.59 13.71 -9.27
C CYS A 47 -22.04 13.23 -9.46
N GLU A 48 -22.44 12.91 -10.66
CA GLU A 48 -23.77 12.37 -10.97
C GLU A 48 -24.00 11.03 -10.24
N LYS A 49 -23.04 10.11 -10.34
CA LYS A 49 -23.16 8.75 -9.79
C LYS A 49 -23.22 8.72 -8.26
N TYR A 50 -22.46 9.58 -7.58
CA TYR A 50 -22.31 9.53 -6.12
C TYR A 50 -22.98 10.71 -5.40
N GLY A 51 -23.67 11.60 -6.14
CA GLY A 51 -24.35 12.77 -5.56
C GLY A 51 -23.38 13.82 -5.00
N ILE A 52 -22.21 13.99 -5.62
CA ILE A 52 -21.18 14.94 -5.20
C ILE A 52 -21.53 16.33 -5.78
N PRO A 53 -21.52 17.41 -4.97
CA PRO A 53 -22.05 18.69 -5.42
C PRO A 53 -21.16 19.45 -6.41
N ASN A 54 -19.85 19.19 -6.44
CA ASN A 54 -18.91 19.98 -7.24
C ASN A 54 -17.93 19.08 -8.00
N HIS A 55 -17.58 19.48 -9.22
CA HIS A 55 -16.46 18.90 -9.97
C HIS A 55 -15.52 19.99 -10.48
N TYR A 56 -14.24 19.62 -10.65
CA TYR A 56 -13.19 20.52 -11.13
C TYR A 56 -12.23 19.79 -12.04
N SER A 57 -11.53 20.53 -12.92
CA SER A 57 -10.57 19.98 -13.86
C SER A 57 -9.12 19.95 -13.33
N SER A 58 -8.85 20.64 -12.20
CA SER A 58 -7.52 20.68 -11.59
C SER A 58 -7.56 20.84 -10.08
N VAL A 59 -6.46 20.45 -9.42
CA VAL A 59 -6.26 20.64 -7.97
C VAL A 59 -6.24 22.14 -7.61
N TYR A 60 -5.75 22.98 -8.49
CA TYR A 60 -5.67 24.44 -8.26
C TYR A 60 -7.05 25.07 -8.25
N GLU A 61 -7.89 24.66 -9.17
CA GLU A 61 -9.29 25.11 -9.22
C GLU A 61 -10.07 24.64 -7.99
N LEU A 62 -9.86 23.39 -7.55
CA LEU A 62 -10.41 22.85 -6.31
C LEU A 62 -10.01 23.72 -5.11
N ILE A 63 -8.72 24.04 -4.97
CA ILE A 63 -8.20 24.83 -3.84
C ILE A 63 -8.79 26.25 -3.84
N GLU A 64 -8.94 26.85 -5.00
CA GLU A 64 -9.48 28.21 -5.14
C GLU A 64 -10.98 28.30 -4.85
N LYS A 65 -11.77 27.31 -5.31
CA LYS A 65 -13.23 27.43 -5.38
C LYS A 65 -14.01 26.58 -4.38
N CYS A 66 -13.37 25.58 -3.75
CA CYS A 66 -14.07 24.63 -2.90
C CYS A 66 -13.62 24.74 -1.45
N ASP A 67 -14.59 24.74 -0.53
CA ASP A 67 -14.31 24.59 0.90
C ASP A 67 -14.27 23.10 1.25
N PHE A 68 -13.06 22.57 1.51
CA PHE A 68 -12.81 21.20 1.93
C PHE A 68 -11.77 21.13 3.03
N ASP A 69 -11.76 20.03 3.80
CA ASP A 69 -10.81 19.81 4.89
C ASP A 69 -9.70 18.83 4.49
N ILE A 70 -10.07 17.80 3.73
CA ILE A 70 -9.22 16.63 3.41
C ILE A 70 -9.25 16.40 1.90
N ALA A 71 -8.09 16.15 1.30
CA ALA A 71 -7.99 15.63 -0.05
C ALA A 71 -7.59 14.13 -0.02
N ILE A 72 -8.19 13.33 -0.91
CA ILE A 72 -7.74 11.99 -1.27
C ILE A 72 -7.14 12.06 -2.67
N ASP A 73 -5.83 11.90 -2.79
CA ASP A 73 -5.16 11.83 -4.09
C ASP A 73 -5.15 10.38 -4.59
N ALA A 74 -5.93 10.13 -5.63
CA ALA A 74 -6.06 8.86 -6.35
C ALA A 74 -5.70 9.01 -7.85
N ALA A 75 -4.96 10.04 -8.20
CA ALA A 75 -4.51 10.35 -9.56
C ALA A 75 -3.45 9.36 -10.05
N SER A 76 -2.78 9.66 -11.15
CA SER A 76 -1.66 8.88 -11.64
C SER A 76 -0.39 9.13 -10.81
N ILE A 77 0.49 8.12 -10.77
CA ILE A 77 1.76 8.18 -10.01
C ILE A 77 2.58 9.43 -10.33
N GLN A 78 2.60 9.82 -11.60
CA GLN A 78 3.37 10.97 -12.08
C GLN A 78 2.83 12.31 -11.54
N ALA A 79 1.54 12.38 -11.21
CA ALA A 79 0.89 13.59 -10.72
C ALA A 79 0.92 13.73 -9.18
N HIS A 80 1.18 12.65 -8.44
CA HIS A 80 1.12 12.66 -6.98
C HIS A 80 1.98 13.75 -6.34
N HIS A 81 3.21 13.97 -6.83
CA HIS A 81 4.08 14.98 -6.23
C HIS A 81 3.51 16.39 -6.34
N GLU A 82 3.01 16.78 -7.51
CA GLU A 82 2.42 18.09 -7.76
C GLU A 82 1.14 18.27 -6.94
N ILE A 83 0.21 17.31 -7.02
CA ILE A 83 -1.08 17.35 -6.32
C ILE A 83 -0.88 17.41 -4.81
N ASN A 84 -0.06 16.52 -4.26
CA ASN A 84 0.20 16.47 -2.83
C ASN A 84 0.82 17.77 -2.32
N THR A 85 1.79 18.32 -3.03
CA THR A 85 2.43 19.60 -2.68
C THR A 85 1.44 20.75 -2.72
N ALA A 86 0.55 20.82 -3.72
CA ALA A 86 -0.47 21.86 -3.80
C ALA A 86 -1.46 21.78 -2.63
N VAL A 87 -1.96 20.56 -2.32
CA VAL A 87 -2.91 20.32 -1.22
C VAL A 87 -2.30 20.68 0.14
N LEU A 88 -1.08 20.19 0.41
CA LEU A 88 -0.39 20.47 1.67
C LEU A 88 -0.07 21.96 1.82
N SER A 89 0.37 22.64 0.74
CA SER A 89 0.64 24.09 0.72
C SER A 89 -0.61 24.92 1.01
N ALA A 90 -1.79 24.43 0.63
CA ALA A 90 -3.07 25.05 0.93
C ALA A 90 -3.55 24.81 2.38
N GLY A 91 -2.74 24.16 3.23
CA GLY A 91 -3.09 23.85 4.62
C GLY A 91 -4.21 22.82 4.75
N LYS A 92 -4.33 21.90 3.81
CA LYS A 92 -5.33 20.84 3.81
C LYS A 92 -4.70 19.49 4.20
N HIS A 93 -5.46 18.67 4.93
CA HIS A 93 -5.03 17.31 5.25
C HIS A 93 -5.06 16.43 4.02
N LEU A 94 -4.17 15.44 3.95
CA LEU A 94 -3.96 14.63 2.74
C LEU A 94 -3.93 13.13 3.03
N MET A 95 -4.63 12.37 2.19
CA MET A 95 -4.45 10.94 2.01
C MET A 95 -3.98 10.68 0.58
N SER A 96 -2.76 10.15 0.41
CA SER A 96 -2.19 9.89 -0.92
C SER A 96 -2.12 8.41 -1.25
N GLN A 97 -2.38 8.11 -2.54
CA GLN A 97 -2.11 6.80 -3.12
C GLN A 97 -0.60 6.53 -3.23
N LYS A 98 -0.28 5.24 -3.43
CA LYS A 98 1.09 4.72 -3.54
C LYS A 98 1.62 4.75 -4.98
N PRO A 99 2.92 5.02 -5.12
CA PRO A 99 3.80 5.71 -4.19
C PRO A 99 3.46 7.21 -4.12
N ALA A 100 3.53 7.79 -2.92
CA ALA A 100 3.11 9.18 -2.71
C ALA A 100 4.01 10.22 -3.41
N ALA A 101 5.20 9.82 -3.84
CA ALA A 101 6.10 10.61 -4.65
C ALA A 101 7.00 9.71 -5.49
N PRO A 102 7.60 10.22 -6.60
CA PRO A 102 8.57 9.48 -7.41
C PRO A 102 9.91 9.22 -6.72
N THR A 103 10.35 10.10 -5.81
CA THR A 103 11.65 10.04 -5.14
C THR A 103 11.56 10.25 -3.64
N VAL A 104 12.56 9.74 -2.92
CA VAL A 104 12.68 9.91 -1.46
C VAL A 104 12.78 11.38 -1.08
N ALA A 105 13.54 12.18 -1.84
CA ALA A 105 13.68 13.62 -1.59
C ALA A 105 12.33 14.34 -1.68
N GLN A 106 11.56 14.09 -2.72
CA GLN A 106 10.23 14.70 -2.89
C GLN A 106 9.25 14.30 -1.80
N LEU A 107 9.27 13.03 -1.36
CA LEU A 107 8.41 12.63 -0.24
C LEU A 107 8.88 13.24 1.09
N THR A 108 10.19 13.42 1.28
CA THR A 108 10.74 14.13 2.45
C THR A 108 10.27 15.59 2.46
N GLU A 109 10.34 16.30 1.34
CA GLU A 109 9.83 17.67 1.21
C GLU A 109 8.33 17.77 1.53
N GLN A 110 7.53 16.78 1.10
CA GLN A 110 6.09 16.74 1.43
C GLN A 110 5.84 16.51 2.92
N ILE A 111 6.63 15.65 3.57
CA ILE A 111 6.54 15.40 5.02
C ILE A 111 6.84 16.70 5.79
N GLU A 112 7.96 17.35 5.46
CA GLU A 112 8.37 18.61 6.08
C GLU A 112 7.34 19.73 5.84
N LEU A 113 6.76 19.77 4.64
CA LEU A 113 5.70 20.71 4.30
C LEU A 113 4.43 20.46 5.14
N ALA A 114 4.00 19.20 5.30
CA ALA A 114 2.85 18.86 6.13
C ALA A 114 3.08 19.27 7.60
N GLU A 115 4.26 19.03 8.14
CA GLU A 115 4.65 19.47 9.49
C GLU A 115 4.63 21.00 9.61
N LYS A 116 5.24 21.72 8.67
CA LYS A 116 5.26 23.18 8.63
C LYS A 116 3.87 23.80 8.57
N MET A 117 2.96 23.19 7.80
CA MET A 117 1.59 23.66 7.65
C MET A 117 0.66 23.17 8.79
N GLY A 118 1.13 22.33 9.69
CA GLY A 118 0.35 21.78 10.81
C GLY A 118 -0.79 20.87 10.36
N VAL A 119 -0.63 20.19 9.22
CA VAL A 119 -1.62 19.26 8.67
C VAL A 119 -1.18 17.82 8.79
N LYS A 120 -2.13 16.90 8.81
CA LYS A 120 -1.86 15.47 8.83
C LYS A 120 -1.81 14.90 7.42
N PHE A 121 -0.86 14.00 7.19
CA PHE A 121 -0.62 13.35 5.92
C PHE A 121 -0.54 11.83 6.14
N VAL A 122 -1.29 11.05 5.38
CA VAL A 122 -1.26 9.58 5.37
C VAL A 122 -0.98 9.05 3.97
N CYS A 123 -0.27 7.94 3.91
CA CYS A 123 0.09 7.25 2.66
C CYS A 123 -0.39 5.79 2.72
N VAL A 124 -1.15 5.37 1.71
CA VAL A 124 -1.45 3.95 1.53
C VAL A 124 -0.22 3.22 0.96
N PRO A 125 -0.12 1.89 1.07
CA PRO A 125 -1.14 0.88 1.36
C PRO A 125 -1.56 0.79 2.83
N ILE A 126 -2.72 0.15 3.06
CA ILE A 126 -3.35 0.06 4.38
C ILE A 126 -2.86 -1.11 5.25
N HIS A 127 -1.81 -1.81 4.85
CA HIS A 127 -1.39 -3.05 5.52
C HIS A 127 -1.11 -2.92 7.02
N PRO A 128 -0.51 -1.81 7.53
CA PRO A 128 -0.33 -1.64 8.96
C PRO A 128 -1.63 -1.61 9.77
N MET A 129 -2.76 -1.32 9.13
CA MET A 129 -4.09 -1.31 9.76
C MET A 129 -4.82 -2.65 9.65
N ARG A 130 -4.35 -3.57 8.83
CA ARG A 130 -5.03 -4.84 8.58
C ARG A 130 -5.15 -5.66 9.87
N TYR A 131 -6.34 -6.27 10.03
CA TYR A 131 -6.67 -7.12 11.17
C TYR A 131 -5.69 -8.28 11.34
N ASP A 132 -5.45 -9.04 10.27
CA ASP A 132 -4.57 -10.20 10.26
C ASP A 132 -3.11 -9.83 10.59
N ILE A 133 -2.60 -8.71 10.07
CA ILE A 133 -1.26 -8.20 10.38
C ILE A 133 -1.17 -7.79 11.86
N ASN A 134 -2.19 -7.16 12.40
CA ASN A 134 -2.22 -6.78 13.80
C ASN A 134 -2.29 -8.00 14.74
N ILE A 135 -3.00 -9.06 14.35
CA ILE A 135 -2.96 -10.35 15.07
C ILE A 135 -1.54 -10.92 15.07
N ALA A 136 -0.86 -10.96 13.91
CA ALA A 136 0.51 -11.45 13.84
C ALA A 136 1.45 -10.64 14.75
N LYS A 137 1.34 -9.31 14.72
CA LYS A 137 2.12 -8.44 15.61
C LYS A 137 1.85 -8.76 17.09
N GLN A 138 0.60 -8.99 17.47
CA GLN A 138 0.24 -9.34 18.83
C GLN A 138 0.80 -10.71 19.24
N ILE A 139 0.68 -11.73 18.39
CA ILE A 139 1.25 -13.06 18.63
C ILE A 139 2.77 -12.99 18.88
N ILE A 140 3.46 -12.14 18.11
CA ILE A 140 4.91 -11.91 18.27
C ILE A 140 5.18 -11.17 19.59
N ALA A 141 4.42 -10.11 19.88
CA ALA A 141 4.59 -9.30 21.09
C ALA A 141 4.31 -10.11 22.37
N ASP A 142 3.37 -11.03 22.32
CA ASP A 142 3.04 -11.95 23.43
C ASP A 142 4.08 -13.07 23.61
N GLY A 143 5.09 -13.15 22.71
CA GLY A 143 6.15 -14.14 22.76
C GLY A 143 5.70 -15.57 22.43
N ALA A 144 4.54 -15.74 21.80
CA ALA A 144 3.99 -17.07 21.53
C ALA A 144 4.86 -17.92 20.59
N ILE A 145 5.62 -17.28 19.71
CA ILE A 145 6.60 -17.95 18.83
C ILE A 145 8.06 -17.68 19.24
N GLY A 146 8.30 -17.08 20.41
CA GLY A 146 9.62 -16.61 20.84
C GLY A 146 10.07 -15.37 20.09
N ASN A 147 11.39 -15.15 19.98
CA ASN A 147 11.93 -14.04 19.19
C ASN A 147 11.71 -14.32 17.69
N ALA A 148 10.97 -13.47 17.03
CA ALA A 148 10.81 -13.54 15.58
C ALA A 148 12.09 -13.02 14.91
N TYR A 149 12.70 -13.83 14.05
CA TYR A 149 14.00 -13.52 13.42
C TYR A 149 13.98 -13.60 11.89
N TYR A 150 12.97 -14.22 11.28
CA TYR A 150 12.89 -14.37 9.83
C TYR A 150 11.46 -14.25 9.32
N ALA A 151 11.28 -13.64 8.16
CA ALA A 151 10.00 -13.62 7.46
C ALA A 151 10.15 -13.92 5.97
N LYS A 152 9.14 -14.57 5.39
CA LYS A 152 8.95 -14.74 3.96
C LYS A 152 7.63 -14.10 3.57
N CYS A 153 7.67 -13.20 2.60
CA CYS A 153 6.47 -12.58 2.05
C CYS A 153 6.42 -12.82 0.54
N ASN A 154 5.37 -13.46 0.09
CA ASN A 154 5.11 -13.72 -1.33
C ASN A 154 3.93 -12.85 -1.77
N LEU A 155 4.21 -11.83 -2.58
CA LEU A 155 3.23 -10.95 -3.19
C LEU A 155 3.41 -10.90 -4.69
N THR A 156 2.90 -11.93 -5.34
CA THR A 156 3.01 -12.16 -6.78
C THR A 156 1.64 -12.45 -7.38
N HIS A 157 1.54 -12.28 -8.67
CA HIS A 157 0.43 -12.79 -9.49
C HIS A 157 0.86 -12.98 -10.95
N GLY A 158 -0.04 -13.48 -11.80
CA GLY A 158 0.26 -13.81 -13.20
C GLY A 158 0.44 -12.62 -14.13
N GLY A 159 0.25 -11.39 -13.64
CA GLY A 159 0.33 -10.15 -14.40
C GLY A 159 -1.03 -9.50 -14.68
N PRO A 160 -1.06 -8.18 -14.89
CA PRO A 160 -2.30 -7.43 -15.14
C PRO A 160 -2.99 -7.84 -16.46
N GLU A 161 -2.21 -8.31 -17.42
CA GLU A 161 -2.72 -8.86 -18.69
C GLU A 161 -3.35 -10.25 -18.53
N TYR A 162 -3.04 -10.94 -17.45
CA TYR A 162 -3.55 -12.28 -17.16
C TYR A 162 -4.86 -12.23 -16.38
N PHE A 163 -4.99 -11.35 -15.41
CA PHE A 163 -6.14 -11.29 -14.52
C PHE A 163 -7.19 -10.25 -14.92
N GLN A 164 -6.84 -9.32 -15.78
CA GLN A 164 -7.71 -8.25 -16.28
C GLN A 164 -8.60 -7.64 -15.17
N TYR A 165 -7.98 -7.08 -14.16
CA TYR A 165 -8.71 -6.43 -13.09
C TYR A 165 -9.11 -4.97 -13.36
N ARG A 166 -8.78 -4.45 -14.56
CA ARG A 166 -9.15 -3.10 -15.03
C ARG A 166 -9.57 -3.14 -16.49
N ASP A 167 -10.62 -2.41 -16.84
CA ASP A 167 -11.05 -2.19 -18.23
C ASP A 167 -10.19 -1.13 -18.94
N ALA A 168 -8.88 -1.34 -18.91
CA ALA A 168 -7.89 -0.45 -19.51
C ALA A 168 -6.76 -1.26 -20.13
N ASP A 169 -6.09 -0.67 -21.11
CA ASP A 169 -4.90 -1.26 -21.73
C ASP A 169 -3.82 -1.53 -20.67
N PRO A 170 -3.44 -2.79 -20.41
CA PRO A 170 -2.46 -3.10 -19.36
C PRO A 170 -0.99 -2.83 -19.77
N SER A 171 -0.74 -2.33 -20.98
CA SER A 171 0.64 -2.12 -21.49
C SER A 171 1.49 -1.21 -20.61
N TRP A 172 0.89 -0.20 -19.97
CA TRP A 172 1.59 0.76 -19.13
C TRP A 172 2.24 0.13 -17.88
N PHE A 173 1.73 -1.02 -17.42
CA PHE A 173 2.34 -1.74 -16.28
C PHE A 173 3.75 -2.26 -16.57
N PHE A 174 4.16 -2.32 -17.83
CA PHE A 174 5.46 -2.83 -18.25
C PHE A 174 6.43 -1.72 -18.69
N GLU A 175 6.07 -0.47 -18.40
CA GLU A 175 6.90 0.71 -18.68
C GLU A 175 7.70 1.13 -17.42
N PRO A 176 8.87 1.79 -17.59
CA PRO A 176 9.62 2.37 -16.48
C PRO A 176 8.77 3.29 -15.60
N GLY A 177 8.92 3.16 -14.29
CA GLY A 177 8.10 3.89 -13.30
C GLY A 177 6.81 3.17 -12.90
N ALA A 178 6.52 2.03 -13.51
CA ALA A 178 5.43 1.12 -13.14
C ALA A 178 6.01 -0.27 -12.80
N GLY A 179 5.28 -1.34 -13.10
CA GLY A 179 5.77 -2.71 -12.99
C GLY A 179 5.48 -3.38 -11.65
N ALA A 180 5.92 -4.64 -11.59
CA ALA A 180 5.63 -5.52 -10.46
C ALA A 180 6.13 -4.97 -9.12
N LEU A 181 7.28 -4.29 -9.11
CA LEU A 181 7.82 -3.70 -7.87
C LEU A 181 6.91 -2.62 -7.32
N VAL A 182 6.42 -1.72 -8.17
CA VAL A 182 5.56 -0.59 -7.79
C VAL A 182 4.11 -1.04 -7.53
N ASP A 183 3.64 -2.04 -8.28
CA ASP A 183 2.26 -2.51 -8.13
C ASP A 183 2.10 -3.47 -6.94
N MET A 184 2.96 -4.47 -6.84
CA MET A 184 2.88 -5.55 -5.84
C MET A 184 3.97 -5.46 -4.78
N GLY A 185 5.21 -5.15 -5.15
CA GLY A 185 6.35 -5.11 -4.23
C GLY A 185 6.17 -4.12 -3.09
N VAL A 186 5.62 -2.94 -3.37
CA VAL A 186 5.28 -1.94 -2.35
C VAL A 186 4.44 -2.52 -1.21
N HIS A 187 3.52 -3.42 -1.52
CA HIS A 187 2.67 -4.07 -0.53
C HIS A 187 3.45 -5.04 0.36
N GLY A 188 4.27 -5.93 -0.24
CA GLY A 188 5.10 -6.87 0.51
C GLY A 188 6.13 -6.20 1.39
N LEU A 189 6.78 -5.17 0.87
CA LEU A 189 7.74 -4.36 1.61
C LEU A 189 7.07 -3.68 2.81
N GLN A 190 5.88 -3.07 2.61
CA GLN A 190 5.17 -2.43 3.71
C GLN A 190 4.68 -3.44 4.76
N ILE A 191 4.21 -4.62 4.38
CA ILE A 191 3.83 -5.68 5.32
C ILE A 191 5.02 -6.04 6.22
N VAL A 192 6.14 -6.40 5.63
CA VAL A 192 7.31 -6.87 6.37
C VAL A 192 7.89 -5.77 7.26
N THR A 193 8.05 -4.55 6.74
CA THR A 193 8.56 -3.43 7.53
C THR A 193 7.57 -2.99 8.61
N SER A 194 6.26 -3.14 8.39
CA SER A 194 5.28 -2.87 9.45
C SER A 194 5.40 -3.81 10.65
N ILE A 195 5.96 -5.01 10.45
CA ILE A 195 6.13 -6.04 11.50
C ILE A 195 7.52 -5.95 12.14
N PHE A 196 8.57 -5.79 11.35
CA PHE A 196 9.96 -5.83 11.81
C PHE A 196 10.59 -4.45 12.03
N GLY A 197 9.89 -3.37 11.63
CA GLY A 197 10.41 -2.01 11.69
C GLY A 197 11.22 -1.63 10.45
N ALA A 198 12.06 -0.61 10.56
CA ALA A 198 12.87 -0.13 9.45
C ALA A 198 14.02 -1.11 9.13
N ALA A 199 14.13 -1.49 7.87
CA ALA A 199 15.26 -2.28 7.38
C ALA A 199 16.52 -1.40 7.30
N LYS A 200 17.70 -2.00 7.51
CA LYS A 200 18.99 -1.34 7.48
C LYS A 200 19.69 -1.48 6.12
N ARG A 201 19.49 -2.63 5.46
CA ARG A 201 20.15 -2.95 4.19
C ARG A 201 19.24 -3.81 3.32
N ILE A 202 19.47 -3.74 2.00
CA ILE A 202 18.81 -4.58 1.01
C ILE A 202 19.80 -5.30 0.11
N ALA A 203 19.39 -6.48 -0.40
CA ALA A 203 19.96 -7.11 -1.58
C ALA A 203 18.81 -7.54 -2.50
N CYS A 204 19.05 -7.58 -3.81
CA CYS A 204 18.01 -7.92 -4.77
C CYS A 204 18.56 -8.64 -5.99
N MET A 205 17.86 -9.71 -6.42
CA MET A 205 17.94 -10.24 -7.77
C MET A 205 16.62 -10.01 -8.49
N ALA A 206 16.71 -9.63 -9.76
CA ALA A 206 15.52 -9.46 -10.59
C ALA A 206 15.77 -9.87 -12.03
N LYS A 207 14.71 -10.30 -12.71
CA LYS A 207 14.75 -10.75 -14.10
C LYS A 207 13.51 -10.32 -14.86
N VAL A 208 13.67 -10.15 -16.18
CA VAL A 208 12.57 -10.22 -17.13
C VAL A 208 12.36 -11.70 -17.45
N THR A 209 11.26 -12.27 -16.97
CA THR A 209 10.95 -13.70 -17.15
C THR A 209 10.06 -13.93 -18.37
N THR A 210 9.23 -12.96 -18.73
CA THR A 210 8.27 -13.06 -19.83
C THR A 210 8.32 -11.79 -20.69
N PRO A 211 9.29 -11.69 -21.62
CA PRO A 211 9.54 -10.45 -22.39
C PRO A 211 8.44 -10.10 -23.39
N VAL A 212 7.58 -11.06 -23.73
CA VAL A 212 6.38 -10.83 -24.55
C VAL A 212 5.17 -11.44 -23.83
N ARG A 213 4.21 -10.61 -23.50
CA ARG A 213 2.98 -11.01 -22.80
C ARG A 213 1.78 -10.87 -23.71
N THR A 214 0.73 -11.64 -23.48
CA THR A 214 -0.49 -11.61 -24.27
C THR A 214 -1.67 -11.40 -23.34
N VAL A 215 -2.45 -10.37 -23.61
CA VAL A 215 -3.70 -10.10 -22.89
C VAL A 215 -4.69 -11.24 -23.15
N ARG A 216 -5.33 -11.73 -22.09
CA ARG A 216 -6.10 -12.99 -22.14
C ARG A 216 -7.62 -12.82 -22.10
N SER A 217 -8.10 -11.58 -22.03
CA SER A 217 -9.54 -11.31 -21.98
C SER A 217 -9.86 -9.83 -22.18
N GLY A 218 -11.15 -9.50 -22.35
CA GLY A 218 -11.69 -8.15 -22.42
C GLY A 218 -11.44 -7.42 -23.73
N ALA A 219 -11.50 -6.10 -23.68
CA ALA A 219 -11.39 -5.24 -24.86
C ALA A 219 -10.04 -5.35 -25.60
N PHE A 220 -9.01 -5.85 -24.93
CA PHE A 220 -7.64 -5.98 -25.46
C PHE A 220 -7.21 -7.44 -25.64
N ASP A 221 -8.15 -8.40 -25.64
CA ASP A 221 -7.84 -9.82 -25.78
C ASP A 221 -6.99 -10.09 -27.02
N GLY A 222 -5.96 -10.94 -26.86
CA GLY A 222 -4.99 -11.27 -27.92
C GLY A 222 -3.91 -10.21 -28.15
N LYS A 223 -3.99 -9.01 -27.58
CA LYS A 223 -2.94 -7.99 -27.70
C LYS A 223 -1.62 -8.49 -27.15
N LYS A 224 -0.55 -8.39 -27.93
CA LYS A 224 0.81 -8.65 -27.49
C LYS A 224 1.45 -7.39 -26.93
N ILE A 225 2.07 -7.52 -25.76
CA ILE A 225 2.77 -6.45 -25.05
C ILE A 225 4.24 -6.80 -24.98
N LYS A 226 5.11 -5.88 -25.38
CA LYS A 226 6.55 -5.98 -25.22
C LYS A 226 6.89 -5.57 -23.80
N ALA A 227 7.27 -6.53 -22.94
CA ALA A 227 7.50 -6.40 -21.50
C ALA A 227 8.97 -6.70 -21.15
N ASP A 228 9.90 -6.06 -21.85
CA ASP A 228 11.35 -6.31 -21.74
C ASP A 228 12.15 -5.12 -21.17
N LYS A 229 11.48 -4.03 -20.81
CA LYS A 229 12.13 -2.80 -20.37
C LYS A 229 12.48 -2.80 -18.88
N ILE A 230 11.70 -3.50 -18.06
CA ILE A 230 11.86 -3.57 -16.61
C ILE A 230 11.69 -5.03 -16.15
N PRO A 231 12.34 -5.45 -15.05
CA PRO A 231 12.12 -6.78 -14.50
C PRO A 231 10.64 -6.99 -14.13
N ASP A 232 10.18 -8.22 -14.28
CA ASP A 232 8.83 -8.64 -13.93
C ASP A 232 8.80 -9.65 -12.77
N GLN A 233 9.99 -10.04 -12.25
CA GLN A 233 10.17 -10.88 -11.07
C GLN A 233 11.34 -10.37 -10.24
N TYR A 234 11.15 -10.24 -8.91
CA TYR A 234 12.10 -9.74 -7.94
C TYR A 234 12.14 -10.64 -6.72
N VAL A 235 13.35 -10.95 -6.24
CA VAL A 235 13.61 -11.54 -4.94
C VAL A 235 14.42 -10.54 -4.14
N ILE A 236 13.81 -9.95 -3.12
CA ILE A 236 14.36 -8.86 -2.31
C ILE A 236 14.66 -9.43 -0.93
N THR A 237 15.90 -9.29 -0.46
CA THR A 237 16.28 -9.61 0.92
C THR A 237 16.44 -8.34 1.72
N LEU A 238 15.85 -8.29 2.89
CA LEU A 238 15.91 -7.18 3.84
C LEU A 238 16.67 -7.62 5.09
N ASP A 239 17.62 -6.81 5.54
CA ASP A 239 18.36 -6.97 6.79
C ASP A 239 17.91 -5.89 7.78
N PHE A 240 17.43 -6.31 8.95
CA PHE A 240 17.00 -5.46 10.06
C PHE A 240 18.03 -5.39 11.19
N GLY A 241 19.16 -6.09 11.04
CA GLY A 241 20.23 -6.25 12.02
C GLY A 241 20.14 -7.56 12.78
N ASP A 242 19.16 -7.73 13.63
CA ASP A 242 18.86 -8.96 14.38
C ASP A 242 17.84 -9.88 13.67
N LYS A 243 17.22 -9.39 12.60
CA LYS A 243 16.19 -10.08 11.81
C LYS A 243 16.47 -9.94 10.32
N MET A 244 15.89 -10.81 9.54
CA MET A 244 15.92 -10.72 8.09
C MET A 244 14.58 -11.12 7.47
N ALA A 245 14.34 -10.65 6.25
CA ALA A 245 13.17 -11.08 5.49
C ALA A 245 13.46 -11.24 4.00
N VAL A 246 12.66 -12.07 3.35
CA VAL A 246 12.60 -12.17 1.88
C VAL A 246 11.24 -11.72 1.42
N VAL A 247 11.22 -10.81 0.45
CA VAL A 247 10.02 -10.42 -0.28
C VAL A 247 10.17 -10.90 -1.72
N ASP A 248 9.34 -11.87 -2.10
CA ASP A 248 9.19 -12.34 -3.46
C ASP A 248 8.02 -11.62 -4.12
N THR A 249 8.27 -10.91 -5.22
CA THR A 249 7.24 -10.12 -5.88
C THR A 249 7.41 -10.09 -7.38
N GLY A 250 6.29 -10.24 -8.09
CA GLY A 250 6.36 -10.35 -9.55
C GLY A 250 5.01 -10.48 -10.24
N PHE A 251 5.11 -10.51 -11.57
CA PHE A 251 4.00 -10.77 -12.50
C PHE A 251 4.14 -12.14 -13.20
N SER A 252 4.92 -13.06 -12.63
CA SER A 252 5.27 -14.32 -13.29
C SER A 252 4.56 -15.53 -12.70
N GLU A 253 4.02 -15.42 -11.50
CA GLU A 253 3.35 -16.52 -10.80
C GLU A 253 1.85 -16.53 -11.06
N LYS A 254 1.39 -17.46 -11.87
CA LYS A 254 -0.04 -17.63 -12.17
C LYS A 254 -0.80 -18.32 -11.05
N ALA A 255 -0.11 -19.12 -10.26
CA ALA A 255 -0.64 -19.79 -9.08
C ALA A 255 0.53 -20.22 -8.18
N THR A 256 0.32 -20.18 -6.88
CA THR A 256 1.26 -20.67 -5.88
C THR A 256 0.51 -21.37 -4.74
N ARG A 257 1.18 -22.27 -4.04
CA ARG A 257 0.73 -22.86 -2.77
C ARG A 257 1.51 -22.31 -1.59
N SER A 258 2.48 -21.44 -1.84
CA SER A 258 3.24 -20.78 -0.78
C SER A 258 2.32 -19.85 0.01
N PRO A 259 2.42 -19.83 1.34
CA PRO A 259 1.76 -18.81 2.16
C PRO A 259 2.16 -17.42 1.70
N GLN A 260 1.22 -16.49 1.81
CA GLN A 260 1.50 -15.10 1.47
C GLN A 260 2.52 -14.45 2.42
N LEU A 261 2.47 -14.82 3.69
CA LEU A 261 3.41 -14.37 4.72
C LEU A 261 3.64 -15.53 5.70
N GLU A 262 4.90 -15.77 6.02
CA GLU A 262 5.33 -16.62 7.13
C GLU A 262 6.34 -15.87 7.98
N ILE A 263 6.20 -15.96 9.29
CA ILE A 263 7.10 -15.35 10.26
C ILE A 263 7.58 -16.45 11.20
N PHE A 264 8.89 -16.63 11.28
CA PHE A 264 9.55 -17.68 12.03
C PHE A 264 10.18 -17.11 13.30
N GLY A 265 9.96 -17.80 14.41
CA GLY A 265 10.55 -17.50 15.70
C GLY A 265 11.14 -18.74 16.37
N ASP A 266 11.74 -18.56 17.55
CA ASP A 266 12.46 -19.63 18.28
C ASP A 266 11.58 -20.85 18.58
N TYR A 267 10.29 -20.62 18.83
CA TYR A 267 9.35 -21.66 19.28
C TYR A 267 8.16 -21.86 18.33
N GLY A 268 8.15 -21.22 17.17
CA GLY A 268 7.01 -21.38 16.29
C GLY A 268 7.03 -20.53 15.03
N THR A 269 5.91 -20.59 14.32
CA THR A 269 5.71 -19.92 13.04
C THR A 269 4.30 -19.33 12.97
N VAL A 270 4.19 -18.11 12.49
CA VAL A 270 2.90 -17.53 12.07
C VAL A 270 2.80 -17.64 10.56
N SER A 271 1.72 -18.22 10.03
CA SER A 271 1.53 -18.48 8.60
C SER A 271 0.17 -17.99 8.10
N PHE A 272 0.21 -17.27 6.98
CA PHE A 272 -0.96 -16.74 6.27
C PHE A 272 -1.25 -17.60 5.06
N THR A 273 -2.02 -18.65 5.25
CA THR A 273 -2.32 -19.67 4.22
C THR A 273 -3.38 -19.24 3.22
N GLU A 274 -4.17 -18.20 3.55
CA GLU A 274 -5.23 -17.69 2.69
C GLU A 274 -4.85 -16.33 2.07
N PRO A 275 -5.37 -15.98 0.87
CA PRO A 275 -5.10 -14.70 0.24
C PRO A 275 -5.53 -13.51 1.12
N TYR A 276 -4.68 -12.49 1.19
CA TYR A 276 -4.89 -11.29 2.03
C TYR A 276 -6.23 -10.59 1.82
N MET A 277 -6.84 -10.71 0.64
CA MET A 277 -8.14 -10.09 0.33
C MET A 277 -9.31 -10.65 1.16
N LYS A 278 -9.12 -11.79 1.82
CA LYS A 278 -10.16 -12.43 2.67
C LYS A 278 -10.02 -12.11 4.15
N ASN A 279 -9.06 -11.28 4.55
CA ASN A 279 -8.74 -11.00 5.96
C ASN A 279 -8.62 -12.28 6.80
N PRO A 280 -7.74 -13.21 6.42
CA PRO A 280 -7.64 -14.49 7.09
C PRO A 280 -7.07 -14.33 8.49
N ILE A 281 -7.53 -15.17 9.43
CA ILE A 281 -6.83 -15.34 10.70
C ILE A 281 -5.60 -16.22 10.42
N PRO A 282 -4.37 -15.77 10.76
CA PRO A 282 -3.18 -16.57 10.53
C PRO A 282 -3.22 -17.86 11.36
N GLU A 283 -2.62 -18.92 10.82
CA GLU A 283 -2.33 -20.14 11.58
C GLU A 283 -1.02 -19.97 12.34
N VAL A 284 -0.93 -20.56 13.53
CA VAL A 284 0.27 -20.51 14.37
C VAL A 284 0.73 -21.93 14.67
N TYR A 285 1.97 -22.24 14.31
CA TYR A 285 2.65 -23.42 14.81
C TYR A 285 3.36 -23.09 16.11
N ILE A 286 3.16 -23.89 17.14
CA ILE A 286 3.88 -23.76 18.42
C ILE A 286 4.62 -25.05 18.70
N ASP A 287 5.89 -24.94 19.11
CA ASP A 287 6.72 -26.01 19.65
C ASP A 287 7.18 -25.65 21.06
N ALA A 288 6.35 -25.95 22.04
CA ALA A 288 6.61 -25.69 23.45
C ALA A 288 6.49 -26.99 24.24
N PRO A 289 7.52 -27.89 24.16
CA PRO A 289 7.48 -29.20 24.79
C PRO A 289 7.42 -29.14 26.32
N ASP A 290 7.97 -28.10 26.92
CA ASP A 290 7.86 -27.79 28.35
C ASP A 290 6.43 -27.53 28.83
N LYS A 291 5.56 -27.08 27.90
CA LYS A 291 4.12 -26.87 28.12
C LYS A 291 3.25 -28.03 27.60
N GLY A 292 3.89 -29.05 27.01
CA GLY A 292 3.18 -30.15 26.38
C GLY A 292 2.40 -29.79 25.11
N ILE A 293 2.79 -28.69 24.42
CA ILE A 293 2.10 -28.18 23.25
C ILE A 293 3.01 -28.28 22.03
N ARG A 294 2.52 -28.95 20.97
CA ARG A 294 3.19 -28.98 19.67
C ARG A 294 2.15 -29.14 18.56
N GLY A 295 2.17 -28.25 17.59
CA GLY A 295 1.31 -28.36 16.40
C GLY A 295 0.79 -27.03 15.87
N TRP A 296 0.07 -27.12 14.76
CA TRP A 296 -0.65 -26.00 14.16
C TRP A 296 -1.96 -25.72 14.91
N MET A 297 -2.23 -24.47 15.15
CA MET A 297 -3.47 -24.00 15.78
C MET A 297 -3.94 -22.69 15.17
N LYS A 298 -5.23 -22.44 15.26
CA LYS A 298 -5.79 -21.11 14.96
C LYS A 298 -5.92 -20.35 16.26
N PRO A 299 -5.48 -19.09 16.32
CA PRO A 299 -5.76 -18.21 17.44
C PRO A 299 -7.28 -18.16 17.69
N MET A 300 -7.68 -18.08 18.94
CA MET A 300 -9.07 -17.83 19.27
C MET A 300 -9.47 -16.45 18.71
N GLU A 301 -10.68 -16.34 18.19
CA GLU A 301 -11.22 -15.03 17.83
C GLU A 301 -11.16 -14.12 19.07
N TRP A 302 -10.67 -12.91 18.86
CA TRP A 302 -10.59 -11.94 19.94
C TRP A 302 -12.00 -11.63 20.43
N VAL A 303 -12.15 -11.42 21.74
CA VAL A 303 -13.41 -11.03 22.34
C VAL A 303 -13.97 -9.73 21.74
N ASN A 304 -13.04 -8.85 21.26
CA ASN A 304 -13.36 -7.65 20.48
C ASN A 304 -12.41 -7.58 19.29
N PRO A 305 -12.70 -8.25 18.18
CA PRO A 305 -11.84 -8.17 17.01
C PRO A 305 -11.79 -6.74 16.49
N PRO A 306 -10.59 -6.25 16.07
CA PRO A 306 -10.52 -4.99 15.35
C PRO A 306 -11.45 -5.02 14.14
N GLU A 307 -12.00 -3.86 13.82
CA GLU A 307 -12.97 -3.74 12.73
C GLU A 307 -12.35 -4.19 11.39
N LYS A 308 -13.07 -5.05 10.65
CA LYS A 308 -12.62 -5.50 9.34
C LYS A 308 -12.54 -4.31 8.39
N LEU A 309 -11.41 -4.19 7.69
CA LEU A 309 -11.24 -3.18 6.65
C LEU A 309 -12.03 -3.61 5.41
N ILE A 310 -12.94 -2.77 4.97
CA ILE A 310 -13.80 -3.06 3.80
C ILE A 310 -13.27 -2.46 2.50
N SER A 311 -12.40 -1.45 2.60
CA SER A 311 -11.82 -0.75 1.44
C SER A 311 -10.50 -0.07 1.79
N GLN A 312 -9.80 0.44 0.78
CA GLN A 312 -8.62 1.30 0.99
C GLN A 312 -8.99 2.66 1.62
N CYS A 313 -10.28 3.03 1.60
CA CYS A 313 -10.80 4.24 2.21
C CYS A 313 -10.65 4.25 3.74
N CYS A 314 -10.38 3.10 4.39
CA CYS A 314 -10.07 3.05 5.82
C CYS A 314 -8.85 3.93 6.22
N GLY A 315 -7.98 4.28 5.28
CA GLY A 315 -6.94 5.30 5.50
C GLY A 315 -7.50 6.67 5.86
N LEU A 316 -8.70 7.02 5.39
CA LEU A 316 -9.41 8.23 5.82
C LEU A 316 -9.77 8.18 7.31
N ARG A 317 -10.15 7.02 7.84
CA ARG A 317 -10.41 6.82 9.28
C ARG A 317 -9.14 7.07 10.09
N ASP A 318 -8.01 6.53 9.65
CA ASP A 318 -6.70 6.77 10.30
C ASP A 318 -6.32 8.25 10.29
N LEU A 319 -6.54 8.92 9.15
CA LEU A 319 -6.27 10.35 9.01
C LEU A 319 -7.17 11.18 9.95
N VAL A 320 -8.48 10.93 9.96
CA VAL A 320 -9.42 11.65 10.86
C VAL A 320 -9.08 11.40 12.33
N ARG A 321 -8.75 10.16 12.71
CA ARG A 321 -8.27 9.82 14.05
C ARG A 321 -7.01 10.61 14.42
N ALA A 322 -6.07 10.72 13.50
CA ALA A 322 -4.83 11.47 13.71
C ALA A 322 -5.09 12.98 13.85
N ILE A 323 -6.07 13.51 13.12
CA ILE A 323 -6.46 14.94 13.23
C ILE A 323 -7.17 15.20 14.58
N GLU A 324 -8.19 14.41 14.90
CA GLU A 324 -9.02 14.59 16.12
C GLU A 324 -8.24 14.33 17.41
N GLY A 325 -7.32 13.36 17.38
CA GLY A 325 -6.51 12.96 18.52
C GLY A 325 -5.16 13.69 18.61
N ASP A 326 -4.84 14.56 17.65
CA ASP A 326 -3.52 15.18 17.46
C ASP A 326 -2.36 14.17 17.66
N CYS A 327 -2.46 13.03 17.00
CA CYS A 327 -1.50 11.94 17.12
C CYS A 327 -0.90 11.58 15.75
N LYS A 328 0.14 10.74 15.76
CA LYS A 328 0.68 10.19 14.52
C LYS A 328 -0.30 9.19 13.91
N PRO A 329 -0.49 9.22 12.57
CA PRO A 329 -1.26 8.21 11.87
C PRO A 329 -0.52 6.87 11.87
N VAL A 330 -1.26 5.78 11.77
CA VAL A 330 -0.69 4.42 11.56
C VAL A 330 -0.08 4.31 10.16
N LEU A 331 -0.75 4.91 9.16
CA LEU A 331 -0.25 4.99 7.78
C LEU A 331 0.67 6.20 7.60
N SER A 332 1.75 6.25 8.39
CA SER A 332 2.63 7.41 8.40
C SER A 332 3.36 7.59 7.06
N PRO A 333 3.57 8.83 6.61
CA PRO A 333 4.33 9.10 5.40
C PRO A 333 5.81 8.75 5.55
N GLU A 334 6.36 8.72 6.78
CA GLU A 334 7.73 8.27 7.06
C GLU A 334 7.89 6.77 6.74
N HIS A 335 6.90 5.94 7.12
CA HIS A 335 6.91 4.53 6.72
C HIS A 335 6.83 4.36 5.20
N ALA A 336 5.97 5.13 4.54
CA ALA A 336 5.88 5.14 3.07
C ALA A 336 7.20 5.58 2.43
N ARG A 337 7.90 6.58 3.02
CA ARG A 337 9.22 7.04 2.57
C ARG A 337 10.27 5.94 2.68
N HIS A 338 10.28 5.19 3.78
CA HIS A 338 11.19 4.06 3.95
C HIS A 338 10.96 2.97 2.89
N VAL A 339 9.71 2.60 2.65
CA VAL A 339 9.36 1.65 1.59
C VAL A 339 9.76 2.19 0.20
N LEU A 340 9.56 3.48 -0.05
CA LEU A 340 9.99 4.12 -1.30
C LEU A 340 11.51 4.08 -1.46
N GLU A 341 12.29 4.33 -0.39
CA GLU A 341 13.75 4.21 -0.43
C GLU A 341 14.19 2.80 -0.82
N ILE A 342 13.61 1.78 -0.20
CA ILE A 342 13.88 0.39 -0.57
C ILE A 342 13.67 0.19 -2.08
N MET A 343 12.53 0.62 -2.62
CA MET A 343 12.23 0.49 -4.05
C MET A 343 13.22 1.28 -4.93
N CYS A 344 13.59 2.49 -4.53
CA CYS A 344 14.53 3.32 -5.27
C CYS A 344 15.97 2.77 -5.26
N LYS A 345 16.38 2.05 -4.22
CA LYS A 345 17.72 1.44 -4.10
C LYS A 345 17.83 0.07 -4.80
N ILE A 346 16.72 -0.58 -5.16
CA ILE A 346 16.72 -1.87 -5.87
C ILE A 346 17.52 -1.86 -7.18
N PRO A 347 17.41 -0.86 -8.09
CA PRO A 347 18.21 -0.84 -9.31
C PRO A 347 19.71 -0.83 -9.03
N GLU A 348 20.15 -0.14 -7.98
CA GLU A 348 21.56 -0.11 -7.55
C GLU A 348 22.00 -1.48 -7.04
N ALA A 349 21.19 -2.13 -6.20
CA ALA A 349 21.45 -3.47 -5.67
C ALA A 349 21.57 -4.52 -6.80
N ILE A 350 20.66 -4.47 -7.78
CA ILE A 350 20.72 -5.35 -8.96
C ILE A 350 21.98 -5.12 -9.79
N LYS A 351 22.33 -3.85 -10.05
CA LYS A 351 23.47 -3.49 -10.88
C LYS A 351 24.80 -3.83 -10.25
N SER A 352 24.95 -3.55 -8.95
CA SER A 352 26.19 -3.80 -8.21
C SER A 352 26.37 -5.25 -7.78
N GLY A 353 25.25 -5.99 -7.57
CA GLY A 353 25.24 -7.31 -6.95
C GLY A 353 25.59 -7.30 -5.45
N ASN A 354 25.66 -6.09 -4.85
CA ASN A 354 25.99 -5.91 -3.44
C ASN A 354 24.74 -5.62 -2.60
N THR A 355 24.91 -5.71 -1.27
CA THR A 355 23.97 -5.13 -0.32
C THR A 355 24.09 -3.62 -0.33
N ILE A 356 22.96 -2.92 -0.23
CA ILE A 356 22.88 -1.45 -0.21
C ILE A 356 22.29 -1.01 1.11
N ASP A 357 22.93 -0.04 1.75
CA ASP A 357 22.46 0.55 3.01
C ASP A 357 21.25 1.45 2.78
N LEU A 358 20.35 1.47 3.76
CA LEU A 358 19.17 2.33 3.84
C LEU A 358 19.37 3.39 4.90
N GLU A 359 18.89 4.60 4.63
CA GLU A 359 19.13 5.79 5.46
C GLU A 359 17.88 6.22 6.22
N THR A 360 16.68 5.97 5.67
CA THR A 360 15.43 6.41 6.28
C THR A 360 14.97 5.47 7.39
N THR A 361 14.22 6.02 8.34
CA THR A 361 13.53 5.29 9.42
C THR A 361 12.12 5.83 9.61
N PHE A 362 11.30 5.19 10.48
CA PHE A 362 9.94 5.63 10.79
C PHE A 362 9.49 5.20 12.20
#